data_a21b00520ae5d55f18eebe65965f6f35
#
_entry.id   a21b00520ae5d55f18eebe65965f6f35
#
_cell.length_a   1.000
_cell.length_b   1.000
_cell.length_c   1.000
_cell.angle_alpha   90.00
_cell.angle_beta   90.00
_cell.angle_gamma   90.00
#
_symmetry.space_group_name_H-M   'P 1'
#
loop_
_entity.id
_entity.type
_entity.pdbx_description
1 polymer ?
#
loop_
_entity_poly.entity_id
_entity_poly.type
_entity_poly.pdbx_seq_one_letter_code
_entity_poly.pdbx_strand_id
1 'polypeptide(L)'
;GFGKTPADITEEMMYVRSANFIVFCYPNWHDTPNTIVKGYMERVFQKKFAYRDAQNGLEGLLKGKGIFTIMNAGWVGMGRGDLGDGLPRAAGEKSNPIWDKYMTAFKTLDDDTAAFWGAKNLGRFVNDQTPGNLDEDYAAKLEQLRSDLRRHLDSKFSLKP
;
A
#
# COMPACT_ATOMS: atom_id res chain seq x y z
N GLY A 1 21.00 3.12 -24.89
CA GLY A 1 19.59 3.34 -25.14
C GLY A 1 18.76 2.30 -24.42
N PHE A 2 17.77 2.73 -23.67
CA PHE A 2 16.81 1.79 -23.09
C PHE A 2 16.05 1.13 -24.26
N GLY A 3 16.02 -0.19 -24.27
CA GLY A 3 15.29 -0.96 -25.28
C GLY A 3 13.80 -0.63 -25.32
N LYS A 4 13.08 -1.15 -26.31
CA LYS A 4 11.64 -1.00 -26.43
C LYS A 4 10.97 -1.60 -25.20
N THR A 5 10.03 -0.87 -24.57
CA THR A 5 9.23 -1.38 -23.44
C THR A 5 8.52 -2.67 -23.86
N PRO A 6 8.62 -3.76 -23.10
CA PRO A 6 7.91 -5.00 -23.37
C PRO A 6 6.40 -4.80 -23.50
N ALA A 7 5.74 -5.64 -24.32
CA ALA A 7 4.32 -5.50 -24.61
C ALA A 7 3.44 -5.62 -23.36
N ASP A 8 3.77 -6.56 -22.45
CA ASP A 8 3.10 -6.76 -21.18
C ASP A 8 3.15 -5.51 -20.30
N ILE A 9 4.30 -4.86 -20.22
CA ILE A 9 4.46 -3.60 -19.47
C ILE A 9 3.70 -2.45 -20.13
N THR A 10 3.68 -2.41 -21.45
CA THR A 10 2.90 -1.38 -22.17
C THR A 10 1.40 -1.51 -21.90
N GLU A 11 0.89 -2.74 -21.84
CA GLU A 11 -0.49 -3.03 -21.49
C GLU A 11 -0.81 -2.55 -20.07
N GLU A 12 0.02 -2.89 -19.10
CA GLU A 12 -0.13 -2.42 -17.71
C GLU A 12 -0.12 -0.89 -17.61
N MET A 13 0.76 -0.22 -18.34
CA MET A 13 0.76 1.24 -18.43
C MET A 13 -0.57 1.80 -18.99
N MET A 14 -1.21 1.10 -19.91
CA MET A 14 -2.53 1.50 -20.42
C MET A 14 -3.61 1.37 -19.34
N TYR A 15 -3.61 0.29 -18.55
CA TYR A 15 -4.52 0.15 -17.41
C TYR A 15 -4.30 1.27 -16.38
N VAL A 16 -3.05 1.55 -16.02
CA VAL A 16 -2.73 2.67 -15.12
C VAL A 16 -3.21 4.01 -15.69
N ARG A 17 -3.08 4.25 -17.00
CA ARG A 17 -3.56 5.49 -17.64
C ARG A 17 -5.06 5.66 -17.55
N SER A 18 -5.83 4.59 -17.78
CA SER A 18 -7.30 4.64 -17.77
C SER A 18 -7.89 4.69 -16.36
N ALA A 19 -7.15 4.22 -15.35
CA ALA A 19 -7.61 4.18 -13.97
C ALA A 19 -7.62 5.57 -13.32
N ASN A 20 -8.62 5.85 -12.50
CA ASN A 20 -8.64 7.01 -11.60
C ASN A 20 -7.92 6.69 -10.27
N PHE A 21 -7.97 5.42 -9.86
CA PHE A 21 -7.38 4.94 -8.62
C PHE A 21 -6.44 3.77 -8.90
N ILE A 22 -5.31 3.76 -8.21
CA ILE A 22 -4.33 2.70 -8.22
C ILE A 22 -4.28 2.11 -6.83
N VAL A 23 -4.55 0.82 -6.70
CA VAL A 23 -4.57 0.14 -5.40
C VAL A 23 -3.46 -0.91 -5.37
N PHE A 24 -2.52 -0.74 -4.46
CA PHE A 24 -1.52 -1.76 -4.15
C PHE A 24 -2.01 -2.63 -3.01
N CYS A 25 -2.24 -3.92 -3.29
CA CYS A 25 -2.66 -4.89 -2.30
C CYS A 25 -1.57 -5.95 -2.13
N TYR A 26 -0.99 -6.05 -0.92
CA TYR A 26 0.13 -6.94 -0.69
C TYR A 26 0.30 -7.38 0.77
N PRO A 27 0.91 -8.56 1.00
CA PRO A 27 1.40 -8.92 2.33
C PRO A 27 2.65 -8.12 2.66
N ASN A 28 2.70 -7.62 3.88
CA ASN A 28 3.87 -6.92 4.41
C ASN A 28 4.94 -7.91 4.87
N TRP A 29 5.93 -8.12 4.05
CA TRP A 29 7.09 -8.94 4.39
C TRP A 29 8.30 -8.03 4.61
N HIS A 30 8.92 -8.17 5.79
CA HIS A 30 10.07 -7.33 6.17
C HIS A 30 9.80 -5.81 6.09
N ASP A 31 8.58 -5.41 6.46
CA ASP A 31 8.13 -4.01 6.48
C ASP A 31 8.17 -3.27 5.12
N THR A 32 8.14 -4.04 4.03
CA THR A 32 8.17 -3.50 2.66
C THR A 32 7.14 -4.21 1.77
N PRO A 33 6.76 -3.61 0.63
CA PRO A 33 6.06 -4.34 -0.41
C PRO A 33 6.83 -5.58 -0.83
N ASN A 34 6.14 -6.69 -1.04
CA ASN A 34 6.78 -7.90 -1.53
C ASN A 34 7.41 -7.69 -2.91
N THR A 35 8.33 -8.59 -3.29
CA THR A 35 9.12 -8.49 -4.53
C THR A 35 8.26 -8.32 -5.78
N ILE A 36 7.09 -8.97 -5.85
CA ILE A 36 6.20 -8.89 -7.01
C ILE A 36 5.65 -7.47 -7.16
N VAL A 37 5.12 -6.89 -6.08
CA VAL A 37 4.58 -5.53 -6.10
C VAL A 37 5.68 -4.51 -6.32
N LYS A 38 6.83 -4.67 -5.66
CA LYS A 38 7.98 -3.80 -5.87
C LYS A 38 8.48 -3.85 -7.32
N GLY A 39 8.60 -5.05 -7.88
CA GLY A 39 8.98 -5.25 -9.28
C GLY A 39 7.95 -4.66 -10.26
N TYR A 40 6.65 -4.77 -9.96
CA TYR A 40 5.61 -4.10 -10.73
C TYR A 40 5.77 -2.58 -10.70
N MET A 41 5.97 -2.00 -9.52
CA MET A 41 6.21 -0.57 -9.37
C MET A 41 7.41 -0.10 -10.23
N GLU A 42 8.53 -0.82 -10.16
CA GLU A 42 9.74 -0.46 -10.89
C GLU A 42 9.62 -0.62 -12.41
N ARG A 43 8.88 -1.65 -12.86
CA ARG A 43 8.73 -1.93 -14.29
C ARG A 43 7.65 -1.10 -14.98
N VAL A 44 6.57 -0.76 -14.29
CA VAL A 44 5.44 -0.03 -14.87
C VAL A 44 5.60 1.47 -14.69
N PHE A 45 5.97 1.93 -13.50
CA PHE A 45 6.04 3.37 -13.19
C PHE A 45 7.39 3.98 -13.58
N GLN A 46 7.75 3.77 -14.84
CA GLN A 46 9.03 4.20 -15.40
C GLN A 46 9.07 5.69 -15.72
N LYS A 47 10.31 6.19 -15.90
CA LYS A 47 10.58 7.51 -16.46
C LYS A 47 9.90 7.69 -17.82
N LYS A 48 9.35 8.85 -18.07
CA LYS A 48 8.51 9.23 -19.24
C LYS A 48 7.07 8.69 -19.18
N PHE A 49 6.75 7.81 -18.25
CA PHE A 49 5.39 7.34 -18.00
C PHE A 49 4.82 7.89 -16.70
N ALA A 50 5.45 7.60 -15.57
CA ALA A 50 4.99 8.06 -14.25
C ALA A 50 5.67 9.36 -13.82
N TYR A 51 6.85 9.65 -14.34
CA TYR A 51 7.60 10.88 -14.03
C TYR A 51 8.57 11.24 -15.17
N ARG A 52 9.07 12.48 -15.15
CA ARG A 52 10.09 12.97 -16.10
C ARG A 52 11.04 13.97 -15.45
N ASP A 53 12.17 14.22 -16.09
CA ASP A 53 13.03 15.34 -15.72
C ASP A 53 12.30 16.67 -15.97
N ALA A 54 12.49 17.62 -15.08
CA ALA A 54 12.01 18.98 -15.18
C ALA A 54 13.15 19.95 -14.80
N GLN A 55 12.94 21.22 -15.04
CA GLN A 55 13.96 22.25 -14.81
C GLN A 55 14.46 22.27 -13.37
N ASN A 56 13.58 22.00 -12.39
CA ASN A 56 13.88 22.05 -10.97
C ASN A 56 13.81 20.66 -10.30
N GLY A 57 14.20 19.59 -10.99
CA GLY A 57 14.17 18.22 -10.47
C GLY A 57 13.32 17.28 -11.28
N LEU A 58 12.34 16.63 -10.66
CA LEU A 58 11.46 15.66 -11.29
C LEU A 58 10.00 16.15 -11.28
N GLU A 59 9.28 15.85 -12.34
CA GLU A 59 7.84 16.08 -12.44
C GLU A 59 7.09 14.77 -12.53
N GLY A 60 6.13 14.55 -11.62
CA GLY A 60 5.21 13.42 -11.67
C GLY A 60 4.13 13.62 -12.75
N LEU A 61 3.82 12.56 -13.47
CA LEU A 61 2.93 12.58 -14.65
C LEU A 61 1.57 11.94 -14.40
N LEU A 62 1.32 11.36 -13.22
CA LEU A 62 0.05 10.72 -12.87
C LEU A 62 -0.92 11.67 -12.17
N LYS A 63 -0.92 12.93 -12.57
CA LYS A 63 -1.80 13.97 -12.03
C LYS A 63 -3.27 13.58 -12.16
N GLY A 64 -4.04 13.85 -11.10
CA GLY A 64 -5.47 13.51 -11.02
C GLY A 64 -5.74 12.07 -10.58
N LYS A 65 -4.73 11.23 -10.41
CA LYS A 65 -4.89 9.85 -9.91
C LYS A 65 -4.72 9.78 -8.40
N GLY A 66 -5.41 8.83 -7.78
CA GLY A 66 -5.25 8.49 -6.37
C GLY A 66 -4.53 7.17 -6.19
N ILE A 67 -3.66 7.08 -5.19
CA ILE A 67 -2.98 5.85 -4.80
C ILE A 67 -3.46 5.44 -3.41
N PHE A 68 -3.85 4.19 -3.26
CA PHE A 68 -4.29 3.60 -2.01
C PHE A 68 -3.57 2.27 -1.77
N THR A 69 -3.22 1.98 -0.53
CA THR A 69 -2.57 0.72 -0.16
C THR A 69 -3.46 -0.12 0.73
N ILE A 70 -3.58 -1.41 0.42
CA ILE A 70 -4.15 -2.44 1.30
C ILE A 70 -3.01 -3.35 1.71
N MET A 71 -2.69 -3.35 3.00
CA MET A 71 -1.57 -4.11 3.54
C MET A 71 -2.07 -5.15 4.53
N ASN A 72 -1.69 -6.40 4.30
CA ASN A 72 -1.90 -7.48 5.25
C ASN A 72 -0.57 -7.78 5.94
N ALA A 73 -0.51 -7.56 7.25
CA ALA A 73 0.67 -7.78 8.05
C ALA A 73 0.43 -8.89 9.08
N GLY A 74 1.48 -9.65 9.34
CA GLY A 74 1.44 -10.63 10.39
C GLY A 74 1.67 -10.02 11.77
N TRP A 75 2.57 -9.07 11.89
CA TRP A 75 2.94 -8.45 13.16
C TRP A 75 3.75 -7.18 12.93
N VAL A 76 3.08 -6.08 12.78
CA VAL A 76 3.74 -4.78 12.63
C VAL A 76 4.40 -4.40 13.95
N GLY A 77 5.73 -4.34 13.94
CA GLY A 77 6.53 -3.91 15.10
C GLY A 77 6.53 -4.87 16.27
N MET A 78 6.08 -6.12 16.13
CA MET A 78 5.98 -7.06 17.23
C MET A 78 7.06 -8.15 17.22
N GLY A 79 7.36 -8.72 18.40
CA GLY A 79 8.26 -9.86 18.54
C GLY A 79 9.74 -9.53 18.38
N ARG A 80 10.09 -8.28 18.23
CA ARG A 80 11.48 -7.83 18.14
C ARG A 80 11.86 -7.17 19.47
N GLY A 81 12.25 -7.99 20.44
CA GLY A 81 12.45 -7.61 21.83
C GLY A 81 13.09 -6.25 22.09
N ASP A 82 14.14 -5.90 21.38
CA ASP A 82 14.87 -4.63 21.46
C ASP A 82 14.33 -3.52 20.53
N LEU A 83 13.53 -3.86 19.52
CA LEU A 83 12.91 -2.92 18.60
C LEU A 83 11.42 -2.71 18.86
N GLY A 84 10.80 -3.61 19.59
CA GLY A 84 9.43 -3.54 20.06
C GLY A 84 9.39 -3.44 21.57
N ASP A 85 8.20 -3.25 22.11
CA ASP A 85 7.97 -3.30 23.56
C ASP A 85 8.00 -4.74 24.11
N GLY A 86 8.16 -5.75 23.24
CA GLY A 86 8.18 -7.16 23.59
C GLY A 86 6.84 -7.72 24.05
N LEU A 87 5.79 -6.92 24.04
CA LEU A 87 4.48 -7.31 24.54
C LEU A 87 3.62 -7.87 23.40
N PRO A 88 2.92 -8.99 23.63
CA PRO A 88 1.89 -9.46 22.72
C PRO A 88 0.81 -8.40 22.58
N ARG A 89 0.36 -8.14 21.36
CA ARG A 89 -0.79 -7.30 21.09
C ARG A 89 -2.00 -8.13 20.77
N ALA A 90 -3.16 -7.65 21.22
CA ALA A 90 -4.41 -8.14 20.68
C ALA A 90 -4.51 -7.74 19.20
N ALA A 91 -5.01 -8.65 18.37
CA ALA A 91 -5.26 -8.36 16.97
C ALA A 91 -6.10 -7.07 16.82
N GLY A 92 -5.64 -6.16 15.99
CA GLY A 92 -6.32 -4.88 15.77
C GLY A 92 -6.09 -3.82 16.85
N GLU A 93 -5.29 -4.07 17.88
CA GLU A 93 -4.90 -3.03 18.81
C GLU A 93 -4.00 -1.98 18.14
N LYS A 94 -4.49 -0.72 18.14
CA LYS A 94 -3.88 0.38 17.39
C LYS A 94 -3.38 1.53 18.29
N SER A 95 -3.48 1.37 19.61
CA SER A 95 -3.09 2.40 20.57
C SER A 95 -1.64 2.28 21.08
N ASN A 96 -0.84 1.44 20.50
CA ASN A 96 0.52 1.20 20.90
C ASN A 96 1.49 2.19 20.21
N PRO A 97 2.44 2.82 20.93
CA PRO A 97 3.42 3.75 20.36
C PRO A 97 4.25 3.17 19.21
N ILE A 98 4.51 1.86 19.23
CA ILE A 98 5.21 1.17 18.15
C ILE A 98 4.33 1.14 16.89
N TRP A 99 3.05 0.86 17.01
CA TRP A 99 2.11 0.94 15.91
C TRP A 99 2.12 2.33 15.26
N ASP A 100 2.01 3.39 16.07
CA ASP A 100 1.99 4.77 15.59
C ASP A 100 3.27 5.13 14.83
N LYS A 101 4.41 4.65 15.33
CA LYS A 101 5.71 4.82 14.67
C LYS A 101 5.73 4.18 13.29
N TYR A 102 5.25 2.95 13.14
CA TYR A 102 5.16 2.27 11.85
C TYR A 102 4.15 2.93 10.93
N MET A 103 2.97 3.31 11.43
CA MET A 103 1.96 4.00 10.63
C MET A 103 2.47 5.34 10.12
N THR A 104 3.24 6.06 10.92
CA THR A 104 3.90 7.32 10.51
C THR A 104 4.93 7.05 9.41
N ALA A 105 5.77 6.02 9.56
CA ALA A 105 6.76 5.64 8.55
C ALA A 105 6.09 5.25 7.23
N PHE A 106 5.07 4.39 7.27
CA PHE A 106 4.33 4.01 6.06
C PHE A 106 3.66 5.21 5.39
N LYS A 107 3.07 6.11 6.17
CA LYS A 107 2.48 7.33 5.62
C LYS A 107 3.51 8.19 4.90
N THR A 108 4.69 8.37 5.47
CA THR A 108 5.77 9.13 4.84
C THR A 108 6.17 8.51 3.50
N LEU A 109 6.38 7.19 3.46
CA LEU A 109 6.73 6.48 2.23
C LEU A 109 5.61 6.55 1.17
N ASP A 110 4.36 6.44 1.59
CA ASP A 110 3.20 6.55 0.69
C ASP A 110 3.07 7.98 0.12
N ASP A 111 3.28 9.00 0.96
CA ASP A 111 3.25 10.41 0.55
C ASP A 111 4.38 10.70 -0.46
N ASP A 112 5.60 10.24 -0.19
CA ASP A 112 6.76 10.44 -1.08
C ASP A 112 6.57 9.72 -2.43
N THR A 113 6.08 8.48 -2.40
CA THR A 113 5.81 7.71 -3.61
C THR A 113 4.73 8.39 -4.46
N ALA A 114 3.63 8.82 -3.85
CA ALA A 114 2.56 9.51 -4.54
C ALA A 114 3.05 10.84 -5.12
N ALA A 115 3.78 11.64 -4.36
CA ALA A 115 4.35 12.92 -4.80
C ALA A 115 5.33 12.71 -5.96
N PHE A 116 6.19 11.71 -5.90
CA PHE A 116 7.14 11.38 -6.96
C PHE A 116 6.44 11.07 -8.29
N TRP A 117 5.29 10.42 -8.25
CA TRP A 117 4.48 10.15 -9.45
C TRP A 117 3.47 11.26 -9.78
N GLY A 118 3.37 12.29 -8.96
CA GLY A 118 2.41 13.38 -9.14
C GLY A 118 0.95 12.99 -8.85
N ALA A 119 0.75 11.87 -8.17
CA ALA A 119 -0.55 11.38 -7.73
C ALA A 119 -0.87 11.85 -6.30
N LYS A 120 -2.10 11.60 -5.85
CA LYS A 120 -2.55 11.87 -4.48
C LYS A 120 -2.50 10.61 -3.65
N ASN A 121 -1.84 10.66 -2.48
CA ASN A 121 -1.96 9.60 -1.49
C ASN A 121 -3.36 9.61 -0.87
N LEU A 122 -4.10 8.51 -0.98
CA LEU A 122 -5.42 8.29 -0.40
C LEU A 122 -5.37 7.53 0.92
N GLY A 123 -4.16 7.15 1.34
CA GLY A 123 -3.92 6.46 2.59
C GLY A 123 -3.72 4.96 2.44
N ARG A 124 -3.77 4.29 3.59
CA ARG A 124 -3.48 2.87 3.72
C ARG A 124 -4.50 2.20 4.64
N PHE A 125 -5.00 1.05 4.24
CA PHE A 125 -5.68 0.12 5.12
C PHE A 125 -4.68 -0.94 5.57
N VAL A 126 -4.56 -1.14 6.87
CA VAL A 126 -3.66 -2.15 7.44
C VAL A 126 -4.49 -3.17 8.20
N ASN A 127 -4.41 -4.42 7.76
CA ASN A 127 -4.82 -5.57 8.54
C ASN A 127 -3.59 -6.18 9.21
N ASP A 128 -3.59 -6.22 10.53
CA ASP A 128 -2.50 -6.79 11.32
C ASP A 128 -3.00 -7.95 12.17
N GLN A 129 -2.49 -9.15 11.91
CA GLN A 129 -2.75 -10.39 12.64
C GLN A 129 -4.21 -10.92 12.63
N THR A 130 -5.09 -10.39 11.82
CA THR A 130 -6.50 -10.78 11.87
C THR A 130 -7.01 -11.24 10.49
N PRO A 131 -7.58 -12.45 10.33
CA PRO A 131 -7.51 -13.54 11.32
C PRO A 131 -6.12 -14.17 11.39
N GLY A 132 -5.73 -14.67 12.55
CA GLY A 132 -4.53 -15.50 12.72
C GLY A 132 -4.78 -16.94 12.28
N ASN A 133 -3.73 -17.63 11.81
CA ASN A 133 -3.85 -19.00 11.27
C ASN A 133 -4.38 -20.03 12.29
N LEU A 134 -4.27 -19.74 13.58
CA LEU A 134 -4.69 -20.62 14.68
C LEU A 134 -5.97 -20.14 15.37
N ASP A 135 -6.64 -19.14 14.82
CA ASP A 135 -7.88 -18.62 15.40
C ASP A 135 -9.02 -19.63 15.22
N GLU A 136 -9.64 -20.04 16.32
CA GLU A 136 -10.82 -20.92 16.29
C GLU A 136 -12.02 -20.29 15.56
N ASP A 137 -12.12 -18.96 15.61
CA ASP A 137 -13.15 -18.15 14.98
C ASP A 137 -12.71 -17.51 13.65
N TYR A 138 -11.75 -18.14 12.94
CA TYR A 138 -11.14 -17.63 11.72
C TYR A 138 -12.15 -17.11 10.70
N ALA A 139 -13.22 -17.87 10.43
CA ALA A 139 -14.22 -17.49 9.44
C ALA A 139 -14.97 -16.21 9.83
N ALA A 140 -15.34 -16.06 11.10
CA ALA A 140 -16.01 -14.86 11.61
C ALA A 140 -15.09 -13.62 11.55
N LYS A 141 -13.84 -13.77 11.92
CA LYS A 141 -12.84 -12.70 11.83
C LYS A 141 -12.55 -12.29 10.39
N LEU A 142 -12.51 -13.24 9.46
CA LEU A 142 -12.35 -12.95 8.04
C LEU A 142 -13.53 -12.15 7.49
N GLU A 143 -14.75 -12.50 7.87
CA GLU A 143 -15.93 -11.75 7.46
C GLU A 143 -15.96 -10.33 8.08
N GLN A 144 -15.56 -10.21 9.32
CA GLN A 144 -15.39 -8.89 9.95
C GLN A 144 -14.35 -8.05 9.21
N LEU A 145 -13.20 -8.62 8.85
CA LEU A 145 -12.17 -7.94 8.06
C LEU A 145 -12.70 -7.46 6.71
N ARG A 146 -13.47 -8.30 6.00
CA ARG A 146 -14.12 -7.92 4.74
C ARG A 146 -15.08 -6.75 4.92
N SER A 147 -15.89 -6.80 5.97
CA SER A 147 -16.81 -5.72 6.30
C SER A 147 -16.09 -4.41 6.62
N ASP A 148 -15.01 -4.46 7.39
CA ASP A 148 -14.21 -3.30 7.76
C ASP A 148 -13.50 -2.69 6.57
N LEU A 149 -12.92 -3.53 5.71
CA LEU A 149 -12.28 -3.08 4.47
C LEU A 149 -13.33 -2.43 3.55
N ARG A 150 -14.49 -3.04 3.35
CA ARG A 150 -15.57 -2.47 2.53
C ARG A 150 -16.00 -1.10 3.05
N ARG A 151 -16.29 -0.99 4.35
CA ARG A 151 -16.67 0.27 5.00
C ARG A 151 -15.58 1.35 4.82
N HIS A 152 -14.32 0.95 4.94
CA HIS A 152 -13.20 1.86 4.73
C HIS A 152 -13.13 2.34 3.29
N LEU A 153 -13.26 1.45 2.32
CA LEU A 153 -13.25 1.80 0.90
C LEU A 153 -14.45 2.70 0.53
N ASP A 154 -15.66 2.38 1.01
CA ASP A 154 -16.86 3.19 0.78
C ASP A 154 -16.68 4.61 1.32
N SER A 155 -16.08 4.74 2.51
CA SER A 155 -15.81 6.06 3.11
C SER A 155 -14.79 6.88 2.33
N LYS A 156 -13.83 6.22 1.68
CA LYS A 156 -12.74 6.88 0.93
C LYS A 156 -13.10 7.22 -0.50
N PHE A 157 -13.81 6.34 -1.17
CA PHE A 157 -14.05 6.43 -2.60
C PHE A 157 -15.49 6.79 -2.94
N SER A 158 -16.36 6.97 -1.94
CA SER A 158 -17.78 7.25 -2.13
C SER A 158 -18.45 6.27 -3.10
N LEU A 159 -18.04 5.00 -3.01
CA LEU A 159 -18.63 3.92 -3.78
C LEU A 159 -20.05 3.69 -3.26
N LYS A 160 -21.01 4.48 -3.74
CA LYS A 160 -22.42 4.19 -3.53
C LYS A 160 -22.82 3.11 -4.53
N PRO A 161 -23.60 2.12 -4.11
CA PRO A 161 -24.17 1.12 -5.00
C PRO A 161 -25.07 1.74 -6.06
#